data_655ec2b92a22b2354e6d671037c8da5c
#
_entry.id   655ec2b92a22b2354e6d671037c8da5c
#
_cell.length_a   1.000
_cell.length_b   1.000
_cell.length_c   1.000
_cell.angle_alpha   90.00
_cell.angle_beta   90.00
_cell.angle_gamma   90.00
#
_symmetry.space_group_name_H-M   'P 1'
#
loop_
_entity.id
_entity.type
_entity.pdbx_description
1 polymer ?
#
loop_
_entity_poly.entity_id
_entity_poly.type
_entity_poly.pdbx_seq_one_letter_code
_entity_poly.pdbx_strand_id
1 'polypeptide(L)'
;MSVSTHQQTHRTTHRLGINAPADLVFSMLRDASHWPYLDGLTVYSERVSGDDAAHELRTSLVSNGSLSSSHCWRVFDAASHRAEFHQLDLEHPLRELCGDWEIRPADGLSMVTLNHEFEVDDEHLAERVNAIIEDYSRRELEALRVSCERLSVLLQHHAPQTHPTPYPPPHPTAKEA
;
A
#
# COMPACT_ATOMS: atom_id res chain seq x y z
N MET A 1 35.57 -8.85 -28.91
CA MET A 1 35.11 -7.48 -28.57
C MET A 1 33.79 -7.65 -27.85
N SER A 2 33.80 -7.59 -26.51
CA SER A 2 32.56 -7.67 -25.73
C SER A 2 31.87 -6.31 -25.77
N VAL A 3 30.76 -6.22 -26.47
CA VAL A 3 29.88 -5.07 -26.40
C VAL A 3 29.28 -5.05 -25.02
N SER A 4 29.74 -4.15 -24.16
CA SER A 4 29.11 -3.85 -22.88
C SER A 4 27.80 -3.16 -23.21
N THR A 5 26.72 -3.90 -23.25
CA THR A 5 25.37 -3.34 -23.34
C THR A 5 25.16 -2.59 -22.03
N HIS A 6 25.26 -1.28 -22.05
CA HIS A 6 24.85 -0.45 -20.92
C HIS A 6 23.35 -0.68 -20.74
N GLN A 7 23.04 -1.39 -19.70
CA GLN A 7 21.69 -1.69 -19.28
C GLN A 7 21.10 -0.41 -18.68
N GLN A 8 19.98 0.04 -19.22
CA GLN A 8 19.34 1.27 -18.76
C GLN A 8 18.26 0.93 -17.75
N THR A 9 18.37 1.54 -16.55
CA THR A 9 17.32 1.47 -15.53
C THR A 9 16.34 2.61 -15.76
N HIS A 10 15.06 2.27 -15.90
CA HIS A 10 13.95 3.20 -16.06
C HIS A 10 13.29 3.46 -14.72
N ARG A 11 12.71 4.66 -14.54
CA ARG A 11 12.08 5.08 -13.29
C ARG A 11 10.75 5.76 -13.53
N THR A 12 9.75 5.43 -12.70
CA THR A 12 8.48 6.15 -12.64
C THR A 12 8.17 6.56 -11.21
N THR A 13 7.46 7.66 -11.05
CA THR A 13 7.02 8.16 -9.74
C THR A 13 5.59 8.64 -9.85
N HIS A 14 4.74 8.13 -8.95
CA HIS A 14 3.34 8.53 -8.82
C HIS A 14 3.07 9.04 -7.41
N ARG A 15 2.20 10.04 -7.29
CA ARG A 15 1.82 10.63 -6.00
C ARG A 15 0.32 10.80 -5.92
N LEU A 16 -0.25 10.52 -4.74
CA LEU A 16 -1.67 10.70 -4.48
C LEU A 16 -1.89 11.10 -3.01
N GLY A 17 -2.75 12.10 -2.79
CA GLY A 17 -3.25 12.46 -1.47
C GLY A 17 -4.38 11.52 -1.04
N ILE A 18 -4.32 11.02 0.20
CA ILE A 18 -5.33 10.15 0.80
C ILE A 18 -5.87 10.81 2.06
N ASN A 19 -7.20 10.97 2.17
CA ASN A 19 -7.86 11.54 3.34
C ASN A 19 -8.00 10.48 4.45
N ALA A 20 -6.86 10.05 4.98
CA ALA A 20 -6.75 9.11 6.07
C ALA A 20 -5.41 9.31 6.81
N PRO A 21 -5.31 8.94 8.10
CA PRO A 21 -4.06 9.00 8.85
C PRO A 21 -2.97 8.12 8.24
N ALA A 22 -1.70 8.57 8.30
CA ALA A 22 -0.57 7.85 7.72
C ALA A 22 -0.39 6.43 8.29
N ASP A 23 -0.61 6.25 9.60
CA ASP A 23 -0.58 4.92 10.24
C ASP A 23 -1.62 3.96 9.65
N LEU A 24 -2.82 4.45 9.35
CA LEU A 24 -3.87 3.65 8.73
C LEU A 24 -3.49 3.26 7.30
N VAL A 25 -3.00 4.23 6.51
CA VAL A 25 -2.56 3.98 5.12
C VAL A 25 -1.41 2.97 5.09
N PHE A 26 -0.43 3.13 5.98
CA PHE A 26 0.69 2.19 6.08
C PHE A 26 0.24 0.79 6.53
N SER A 27 -0.67 0.71 7.50
CA SER A 27 -1.24 -0.56 7.96
C SER A 27 -1.98 -1.29 6.84
N MET A 28 -2.77 -0.57 6.04
CA MET A 28 -3.48 -1.12 4.88
C MET A 28 -2.52 -1.59 3.78
N LEU A 29 -1.44 -0.86 3.56
CA LEU A 29 -0.41 -1.27 2.61
C LEU A 29 0.32 -2.53 3.07
N ARG A 30 0.63 -2.65 4.36
CA ARG A 30 1.35 -3.79 4.94
C ARG A 30 0.49 -5.05 4.96
N ASP A 31 -0.74 -4.95 5.43
CA ASP A 31 -1.67 -6.09 5.53
C ASP A 31 -2.54 -6.20 4.28
N ALA A 32 -2.00 -6.87 3.28
CA ALA A 32 -2.70 -7.10 2.03
C ALA A 32 -3.82 -8.15 2.09
N SER A 33 -4.03 -8.83 3.22
CA SER A 33 -5.08 -9.85 3.38
C SER A 33 -6.49 -9.27 3.22
N HIS A 34 -6.65 -7.99 3.47
CA HIS A 34 -7.93 -7.29 3.36
C HIS A 34 -8.22 -6.71 1.97
N TRP A 35 -7.23 -6.62 1.08
CA TRP A 35 -7.39 -5.99 -0.23
C TRP A 35 -8.54 -6.56 -1.06
N PRO A 36 -8.73 -7.91 -1.15
CA PRO A 36 -9.83 -8.47 -1.94
C PRO A 36 -11.24 -8.01 -1.51
N TYR A 37 -11.37 -7.54 -0.28
CA TYR A 37 -12.66 -7.10 0.28
C TYR A 37 -12.87 -5.58 0.19
N LEU A 38 -11.81 -4.80 -0.01
CA LEU A 38 -11.84 -3.37 0.18
C LEU A 38 -11.50 -2.57 -1.09
N ASP A 39 -10.54 -3.01 -1.88
CA ASP A 39 -9.94 -2.19 -2.92
C ASP A 39 -10.69 -2.22 -4.27
N GLY A 40 -11.54 -3.23 -4.49
CA GLY A 40 -12.26 -3.40 -5.75
C GLY A 40 -11.37 -3.75 -6.95
N LEU A 41 -10.10 -4.06 -6.73
CA LEU A 41 -9.08 -4.39 -7.72
C LEU A 41 -8.53 -5.80 -7.52
N THR A 42 -8.16 -6.13 -6.29
CA THR A 42 -7.56 -7.41 -5.91
C THR A 42 -8.64 -8.47 -5.73
N VAL A 43 -8.49 -9.62 -6.36
CA VAL A 43 -9.38 -10.78 -6.18
C VAL A 43 -8.77 -11.87 -5.32
N TYR A 44 -7.45 -11.86 -5.15
CA TYR A 44 -6.71 -12.79 -4.32
C TYR A 44 -5.48 -12.12 -3.72
N SER A 45 -5.19 -12.39 -2.46
CA SER A 45 -3.99 -11.95 -1.75
C SER A 45 -3.58 -12.96 -0.70
N GLU A 46 -2.31 -13.36 -0.70
CA GLU A 46 -1.74 -14.34 0.21
C GLU A 46 -0.33 -13.94 0.65
N ARG A 47 -0.11 -13.88 1.96
CA ARG A 47 1.25 -13.87 2.51
C ARG A 47 1.80 -15.29 2.47
N VAL A 48 2.76 -15.55 1.58
CA VAL A 48 3.35 -16.88 1.37
C VAL A 48 4.34 -17.23 2.48
N SER A 49 5.14 -16.25 2.89
CA SER A 49 6.18 -16.42 3.91
C SER A 49 6.51 -15.08 4.59
N GLY A 50 7.26 -15.14 5.69
CA GLY A 50 7.75 -13.96 6.40
C GLY A 50 6.82 -13.46 7.52
N ASP A 51 7.04 -12.20 7.94
CA ASP A 51 6.36 -11.55 9.07
C ASP A 51 5.91 -10.13 8.72
N ASP A 52 5.59 -9.32 9.71
CA ASP A 52 5.15 -7.94 9.50
C ASP A 52 6.27 -6.97 9.09
N ALA A 53 7.53 -7.32 9.33
CA ALA A 53 8.67 -6.51 8.92
C ALA A 53 9.11 -6.82 7.49
N ALA A 54 9.00 -8.10 7.07
CA ALA A 54 9.31 -8.50 5.71
C ALA A 54 8.57 -9.78 5.32
N HIS A 55 7.96 -9.80 4.16
CA HIS A 55 7.21 -10.95 3.69
C HIS A 55 7.14 -11.08 2.17
N GLU A 56 6.84 -12.28 1.77
CA GLU A 56 6.53 -12.67 0.41
C GLU A 56 5.01 -12.60 0.20
N LEU A 57 4.59 -11.88 -0.83
CA LEU A 57 3.18 -11.63 -1.14
C LEU A 57 2.86 -12.11 -2.55
N ARG A 58 1.78 -12.88 -2.69
CA ARG A 58 1.11 -13.16 -3.97
C ARG A 58 -0.21 -12.44 -4.03
N THR A 59 -0.46 -11.79 -5.17
CA THR A 59 -1.74 -11.14 -5.45
C THR A 59 -2.23 -11.50 -6.84
N SER A 60 -3.54 -11.45 -7.03
CA SER A 60 -4.16 -11.50 -8.35
C SER A 60 -5.18 -10.39 -8.49
N LEU A 61 -5.13 -9.72 -9.62
CA LEU A 61 -5.92 -8.54 -9.94
C LEU A 61 -6.74 -8.79 -11.20
N VAL A 62 -7.93 -8.21 -11.27
CA VAL A 62 -8.71 -8.18 -12.51
C VAL A 62 -8.62 -6.79 -13.13
N SER A 63 -8.10 -6.74 -14.34
CA SER A 63 -8.00 -5.51 -15.13
C SER A 63 -8.49 -5.75 -16.53
N ASN A 64 -9.47 -4.97 -16.98
CA ASN A 64 -10.05 -5.06 -18.32
C ASN A 64 -10.51 -6.48 -18.72
N GLY A 65 -11.08 -7.22 -17.75
CA GLY A 65 -11.56 -8.59 -17.97
C GLY A 65 -10.45 -9.66 -18.01
N SER A 66 -9.22 -9.28 -17.78
CA SER A 66 -8.07 -10.19 -17.69
C SER A 66 -7.58 -10.32 -16.25
N LEU A 67 -7.17 -11.52 -15.87
CA LEU A 67 -6.51 -11.80 -14.59
C LEU A 67 -5.00 -11.59 -14.75
N SER A 68 -4.41 -10.79 -13.87
CA SER A 68 -2.97 -10.60 -13.74
C SER A 68 -2.54 -11.03 -12.35
N SER A 69 -1.44 -11.75 -12.25
CA SER A 69 -0.87 -12.18 -10.97
C SER A 69 0.48 -11.51 -10.75
N SER A 70 0.79 -11.24 -9.49
CA SER A 70 2.04 -10.65 -9.03
C SER A 70 2.58 -11.44 -7.85
N HIS A 71 3.89 -11.62 -7.79
CA HIS A 71 4.60 -12.29 -6.74
C HIS A 71 5.82 -11.45 -6.36
N CYS A 72 5.85 -10.90 -5.16
CA CYS A 72 6.89 -9.97 -4.73
C CYS A 72 7.38 -10.25 -3.31
N TRP A 73 8.62 -9.88 -3.05
CA TRP A 73 9.15 -9.71 -1.70
C TRP A 73 8.94 -8.27 -1.26
N ARG A 74 8.52 -8.06 -0.01
CA ARG A 74 8.24 -6.73 0.56
C ARG A 74 8.95 -6.57 1.89
N VAL A 75 9.49 -5.37 2.14
CA VAL A 75 10.14 -4.98 3.40
C VAL A 75 9.51 -3.70 3.91
N PHE A 76 9.23 -3.62 5.21
CA PHE A 76 8.49 -2.52 5.83
C PHE A 76 9.29 -1.85 6.94
N ASP A 77 9.38 -0.53 6.88
CA ASP A 77 9.86 0.32 7.95
C ASP A 77 8.67 1.11 8.53
N ALA A 78 8.18 0.66 9.68
CA ALA A 78 7.05 1.28 10.35
C ALA A 78 7.40 2.67 10.93
N ALA A 79 8.67 2.92 11.26
CA ALA A 79 9.08 4.21 11.84
C ALA A 79 9.05 5.34 10.81
N SER A 80 9.37 5.03 9.55
CA SER A 80 9.37 5.98 8.43
C SER A 80 8.12 5.86 7.53
N HIS A 81 7.20 4.93 7.80
CA HIS A 81 6.06 4.59 6.94
C HIS A 81 6.50 4.30 5.49
N ARG A 82 7.55 3.53 5.35
CA ARG A 82 8.10 3.14 4.06
C ARG A 82 7.99 1.65 3.84
N ALA A 83 7.69 1.26 2.62
CA ALA A 83 7.72 -0.14 2.18
C ALA A 83 8.52 -0.24 0.88
N GLU A 84 9.39 -1.23 0.80
CA GLU A 84 10.14 -1.57 -0.41
C GLU A 84 9.60 -2.88 -0.97
N PHE A 85 9.64 -3.04 -2.28
CA PHE A 85 9.25 -4.27 -2.93
C PHE A 85 10.21 -4.65 -4.05
N HIS A 86 10.33 -5.94 -4.27
CA HIS A 86 11.06 -6.53 -5.38
C HIS A 86 10.21 -7.64 -5.99
N GLN A 87 9.95 -7.55 -7.30
CA GLN A 87 9.14 -8.54 -8.02
C GLN A 87 9.95 -9.82 -8.22
N LEU A 88 9.36 -10.95 -7.84
CA LEU A 88 10.00 -12.27 -7.92
C LEU A 88 9.62 -13.03 -9.20
N ASP A 89 8.46 -12.70 -9.77
CA ASP A 89 7.88 -13.37 -10.91
C ASP A 89 7.79 -12.36 -12.07
N LEU A 90 8.81 -12.40 -12.92
CA LEU A 90 8.95 -11.47 -14.03
C LEU A 90 8.65 -12.16 -15.36
N GLU A 91 7.79 -11.55 -16.15
CA GLU A 91 7.51 -11.97 -17.52
C GLU A 91 8.27 -11.06 -18.51
N HIS A 92 8.72 -11.67 -19.58
CA HIS A 92 9.33 -10.92 -20.69
C HIS A 92 8.41 -9.78 -21.15
N PRO A 93 8.93 -8.55 -21.36
CA PRO A 93 10.34 -8.18 -21.47
C PRO A 93 11.01 -7.66 -20.19
N LEU A 94 10.36 -7.76 -19.02
CA LEU A 94 10.94 -7.31 -17.76
C LEU A 94 12.06 -8.24 -17.30
N ARG A 95 13.19 -7.65 -16.92
CA ARG A 95 14.33 -8.33 -16.26
C ARG A 95 14.40 -8.03 -14.78
N GLU A 96 14.02 -6.82 -14.41
CA GLU A 96 13.97 -6.37 -13.04
C GLU A 96 12.78 -5.44 -12.87
N LEU A 97 12.12 -5.52 -11.72
CA LEU A 97 11.10 -4.58 -11.29
C LEU A 97 11.15 -4.51 -9.76
N CYS A 98 11.48 -3.34 -9.26
CA CYS A 98 11.46 -3.04 -7.83
C CYS A 98 10.93 -1.63 -7.60
N GLY A 99 10.75 -1.26 -6.34
CA GLY A 99 10.32 0.08 -6.00
C GLY A 99 10.07 0.29 -4.53
N ASP A 100 9.49 1.42 -4.21
CA ASP A 100 9.14 1.76 -2.84
C ASP A 100 7.86 2.60 -2.76
N TRP A 101 7.22 2.46 -1.61
CA TRP A 101 6.13 3.28 -1.14
C TRP A 101 6.61 4.17 -0.01
N GLU A 102 6.28 5.43 -0.06
CA GLU A 102 6.53 6.38 1.01
C GLU A 102 5.22 7.08 1.39
N ILE A 103 4.89 7.07 2.67
CA ILE A 103 3.67 7.68 3.20
C ILE A 103 4.07 8.78 4.17
N ARG A 104 3.74 10.03 3.83
CA ARG A 104 4.04 11.20 4.65
C ARG A 104 2.77 11.88 5.13
N PRO A 105 2.64 12.20 6.42
CA PRO A 105 1.58 13.07 6.90
C PRO A 105 1.65 14.45 6.23
N ALA A 106 0.50 15.00 5.83
CA ALA A 106 0.39 16.33 5.22
C ALA A 106 -0.96 16.96 5.60
N ASP A 107 -0.98 17.92 6.51
CA ASP A 107 -2.15 18.74 6.87
C ASP A 107 -3.47 17.95 7.08
N GLY A 108 -3.41 16.85 7.84
CA GLY A 108 -4.56 15.97 8.11
C GLY A 108 -4.85 14.92 7.03
N LEU A 109 -4.06 14.91 5.97
CA LEU A 109 -4.05 13.93 4.89
C LEU A 109 -2.77 13.09 4.97
N SER A 110 -2.70 12.07 4.13
CA SER A 110 -1.46 11.36 3.84
C SER A 110 -1.07 11.57 2.39
N MET A 111 0.16 12.00 2.13
CA MET A 111 0.73 12.00 0.79
C MET A 111 1.44 10.68 0.56
N VAL A 112 0.97 9.91 -0.40
CA VAL A 112 1.56 8.63 -0.80
C VAL A 112 2.37 8.83 -2.07
N THR A 113 3.61 8.37 -2.05
CA THR A 113 4.49 8.30 -3.23
C THR A 113 4.80 6.84 -3.53
N LEU A 114 4.61 6.43 -4.76
CA LEU A 114 4.98 5.12 -5.29
C LEU A 114 6.04 5.30 -6.37
N ASN A 115 7.19 4.73 -6.14
CA ASN A 115 8.30 4.71 -7.08
C ASN A 115 8.48 3.30 -7.65
N HIS A 116 8.77 3.22 -8.95
CA HIS A 116 9.21 2.00 -9.61
C HIS A 116 10.54 2.24 -10.31
N GLU A 117 11.40 1.22 -10.25
CA GLU A 117 12.59 1.07 -11.06
C GLU A 117 12.48 -0.25 -11.82
N PHE A 118 12.77 -0.23 -13.14
CA PHE A 118 12.68 -1.44 -13.95
C PHE A 118 13.74 -1.48 -15.04
N GLU A 119 14.06 -2.68 -15.48
CA GLU A 119 14.94 -2.97 -16.60
C GLU A 119 14.23 -3.89 -17.58
N VAL A 120 14.53 -3.76 -18.87
CA VAL A 120 13.95 -4.57 -19.94
C VAL A 120 15.02 -5.29 -20.73
N ASP A 121 14.67 -6.43 -21.31
CA ASP A 121 15.55 -7.20 -22.20
C ASP A 121 15.72 -6.52 -23.56
N ASP A 122 14.68 -5.83 -24.03
CA ASP A 122 14.65 -5.10 -25.31
C ASP A 122 14.24 -3.63 -25.04
N GLU A 123 15.19 -2.73 -25.24
CA GLU A 123 15.00 -1.29 -25.00
C GLU A 123 13.88 -0.68 -25.87
N HIS A 124 13.59 -1.25 -27.04
CA HIS A 124 12.46 -0.82 -27.87
C HIS A 124 11.10 -1.05 -27.21
N LEU A 125 11.02 -1.90 -26.19
CA LEU A 125 9.80 -2.17 -25.42
C LEU A 125 9.69 -1.32 -24.14
N ALA A 126 10.72 -0.55 -23.80
CA ALA A 126 10.76 0.23 -22.55
C ALA A 126 9.57 1.19 -22.40
N GLU A 127 9.23 1.94 -23.45
CA GLU A 127 8.08 2.86 -23.42
C GLU A 127 6.75 2.12 -23.18
N ARG A 128 6.59 0.97 -23.80
CA ARG A 128 5.38 0.15 -23.61
C ARG A 128 5.29 -0.41 -22.21
N VAL A 129 6.40 -0.89 -21.66
CA VAL A 129 6.48 -1.36 -20.27
C VAL A 129 6.20 -0.23 -19.31
N ASN A 130 6.80 0.95 -19.54
CA ASN A 130 6.56 2.14 -18.75
C ASN A 130 5.07 2.49 -18.70
N ALA A 131 4.38 2.51 -19.84
CA ALA A 131 2.95 2.82 -19.90
C ALA A 131 2.09 1.81 -19.10
N ILE A 132 2.47 0.53 -19.11
CA ILE A 132 1.79 -0.52 -18.32
C ILE A 132 2.01 -0.28 -16.82
N ILE A 133 3.25 -0.01 -16.40
CA ILE A 133 3.59 0.29 -15.01
C ILE A 133 2.86 1.55 -14.52
N GLU A 134 2.79 2.59 -15.34
CA GLU A 134 2.07 3.83 -15.02
C GLU A 134 0.57 3.59 -14.81
N ASP A 135 -0.08 2.83 -15.70
CA ASP A 135 -1.51 2.50 -15.57
C ASP A 135 -1.78 1.67 -14.32
N TYR A 136 -0.94 0.68 -14.06
CA TYR A 136 -1.01 -0.17 -12.88
C TYR A 136 -0.84 0.64 -11.60
N SER A 137 0.19 1.48 -11.52
CA SER A 137 0.49 2.34 -10.35
C SER A 137 -0.67 3.26 -10.01
N ARG A 138 -1.30 3.85 -11.03
CA ARG A 138 -2.44 4.76 -10.84
C ARG A 138 -3.63 4.02 -10.26
N ARG A 139 -3.93 2.81 -10.73
CA ARG A 139 -5.02 1.98 -10.21
C ARG A 139 -4.76 1.51 -8.79
N GLU A 140 -3.55 1.11 -8.50
CA GLU A 140 -3.14 0.64 -7.17
C GLU A 140 -3.22 1.76 -6.12
N LEU A 141 -2.73 2.96 -6.45
CA LEU A 141 -2.87 4.15 -5.61
C LEU A 141 -4.33 4.51 -5.37
N GLU A 142 -5.17 4.48 -6.41
CA GLU A 142 -6.59 4.78 -6.28
C GLU A 142 -7.33 3.73 -5.44
N ALA A 143 -7.01 2.46 -5.60
CA ALA A 143 -7.56 1.37 -4.80
C ALA A 143 -7.19 1.54 -3.31
N LEU A 144 -5.93 1.88 -3.02
CA LEU A 144 -5.46 2.20 -1.66
C LEU A 144 -6.21 3.40 -1.09
N ARG A 145 -6.37 4.47 -1.87
CA ARG A 145 -7.12 5.67 -1.46
C ARG A 145 -8.54 5.33 -1.05
N VAL A 146 -9.29 4.67 -1.93
CA VAL A 146 -10.69 4.31 -1.69
C VAL A 146 -10.85 3.45 -0.44
N SER A 147 -9.96 2.46 -0.26
CA SER A 147 -9.98 1.58 0.89
C SER A 147 -9.72 2.32 2.20
N CYS A 148 -8.66 3.15 2.23
CA CYS A 148 -8.25 3.88 3.43
C CYS A 148 -9.29 4.95 3.82
N GLU A 149 -9.84 5.68 2.87
CA GLU A 149 -10.83 6.72 3.14
C GLU A 149 -12.14 6.12 3.67
N ARG A 150 -12.61 5.02 3.09
CA ARG A 150 -13.78 4.28 3.60
C ARG A 150 -13.56 3.77 5.02
N LEU A 151 -12.43 3.14 5.28
CA LEU A 151 -12.11 2.61 6.60
C LEU A 151 -11.94 3.73 7.63
N SER A 152 -11.32 4.85 7.27
CA SER A 152 -11.18 6.01 8.14
C SER A 152 -12.53 6.55 8.60
N VAL A 153 -13.49 6.67 7.70
CA VAL A 153 -14.87 7.11 8.03
C VAL A 153 -15.55 6.11 8.98
N LEU A 154 -15.43 4.82 8.73
CA LEU A 154 -16.02 3.79 9.60
C LEU A 154 -15.43 3.82 11.00
N LEU A 155 -14.12 3.99 11.14
CA LEU A 155 -13.45 4.06 12.44
C LEU A 155 -13.86 5.31 13.23
N GLN A 156 -14.05 6.46 12.57
CA GLN A 156 -14.53 7.68 13.21
C GLN A 156 -15.96 7.52 13.77
N HIS A 157 -16.83 6.82 13.06
CA HIS A 157 -18.22 6.58 13.52
C HIS A 157 -18.32 5.53 14.65
N HIS A 158 -17.33 4.65 14.79
CA HIS A 158 -17.30 3.60 15.82
C HIS A 158 -16.37 3.95 17.00
N ALA A 159 -15.76 5.12 17.02
CA ALA A 159 -15.02 5.60 18.18
C ALA A 159 -15.98 5.61 19.39
N PRO A 160 -15.62 4.98 20.54
CA PRO A 160 -16.49 4.96 21.71
C PRO A 160 -16.76 6.40 22.13
N GLN A 161 -18.03 6.79 22.08
CA GLN A 161 -18.45 8.08 22.64
C GLN A 161 -18.16 7.97 24.14
N THR A 162 -17.20 8.73 24.64
CA THR A 162 -17.00 8.91 26.07
C THR A 162 -18.22 9.63 26.58
N HIS A 163 -19.25 8.88 27.01
CA HIS A 163 -20.34 9.45 27.77
C HIS A 163 -19.74 10.04 29.06
N PRO A 164 -19.88 11.32 29.31
CA PRO A 164 -19.56 11.85 30.62
C PRO A 164 -20.42 11.09 31.65
N THR A 165 -19.76 10.50 32.61
CA THR A 165 -20.42 9.77 33.69
C THR A 165 -21.43 10.70 34.39
N PRO A 166 -22.75 10.45 34.35
CA PRO A 166 -23.74 11.39 34.90
C PRO A 166 -23.99 11.22 36.40
N TYR A 167 -23.05 10.69 37.18
CA TYR A 167 -23.26 10.56 38.63
C TYR A 167 -22.05 11.08 39.40
N PRO A 168 -22.23 12.18 40.17
CA PRO A 168 -21.31 12.47 41.24
C PRO A 168 -21.43 11.39 42.35
N PRO A 169 -20.31 11.02 43.01
CA PRO A 169 -20.38 10.06 44.12
C PRO A 169 -21.27 10.58 45.22
N PRO A 170 -22.05 9.69 45.90
CA PRO A 170 -22.88 10.11 47.04
C PRO A 170 -22.02 10.67 48.16
N HIS A 171 -22.41 11.83 48.65
CA HIS A 171 -21.78 12.45 49.82
C HIS A 171 -21.83 11.50 51.03
N PRO A 172 -20.72 11.35 51.78
CA PRO A 172 -20.75 10.58 53.01
C PRO A 172 -21.68 11.27 54.00
N THR A 173 -22.76 10.58 54.42
CA THR A 173 -23.61 11.01 55.50
C THR A 173 -22.79 11.06 56.80
N ALA A 174 -22.65 12.24 57.37
CA ALA A 174 -22.12 12.44 58.72
C ALA A 174 -23.01 11.66 59.69
N LYS A 175 -22.41 10.68 60.39
CA LYS A 175 -23.04 10.10 61.60
C LYS A 175 -22.87 11.10 62.71
N GLU A 176 -23.99 11.66 63.16
CA GLU A 176 -24.07 12.36 64.44
C GLU A 176 -23.81 11.34 65.58
N ALA A 177 -23.02 11.82 66.55
CA ALA A 177 -22.69 11.15 67.78
C ALA A 177 -23.86 11.25 68.80
#